data_b393efb22247e40fd392bfc6fb448ab6
#
_entry.id   b393efb22247e40fd392bfc6fb448ab6
#
_cell.length_a   1.000
_cell.length_b   1.000
_cell.length_c   1.000
_cell.angle_alpha   90.00
_cell.angle_beta   90.00
_cell.angle_gamma   90.00
#
_symmetry.space_group_name_H-M   'P 1'
#
loop_
_entity.id
_entity.type
_entity.pdbx_description
1 polymer ?
#
loop_
_entity_poly.entity_id
_entity_poly.type
_entity_poly.pdbx_seq_one_letter_code
_entity_poly.pdbx_strand_id
1 'polypeptide(L)'
;MKIDVHVHILSPDFIRDIKTNMERDAHFKLLHDTPKAKFATAEDVLDNMEKTGVDKSVVFGFSCLDLGMAREANDYIIETVRRYPDRFIGFAIVPPRDPGMEQELIRCREAGLKGVGEIIPSAVHTDISDQDQVGRFTALCEELDFPILMHTNELVGHYYPGKGKMGPEQAYQFAVNNPDNRIIFAHWGGGLPFYELMPELRESLRHVYYDIAASPFLFRPQVYEAARLAGVLDKVLLGSDFPLLSPARYYKEWAATNLTEEEKNGIWGENAVRFFGLGD
;
A
#
# COMPACT_ATOMS: atom_id res chain seq x y z
N MET A 1 -3.93 19.29 2.44
CA MET A 1 -4.62 17.99 2.75
C MET A 1 -3.57 16.97 3.10
N LYS A 2 -3.72 16.24 4.21
CA LYS A 2 -2.82 15.15 4.64
C LYS A 2 -3.47 13.81 4.32
N ILE A 3 -2.76 12.93 3.62
CA ILE A 3 -3.31 11.66 3.14
C ILE A 3 -2.37 10.53 3.54
N ASP A 4 -2.90 9.55 4.27
CA ASP A 4 -2.22 8.29 4.60
C ASP A 4 -2.63 7.24 3.56
N VAL A 5 -1.70 6.83 2.70
CA VAL A 5 -2.02 5.96 1.56
C VAL A 5 -1.93 4.46 1.88
N HIS A 6 -1.63 4.08 3.14
CA HIS A 6 -1.39 2.69 3.50
C HIS A 6 -1.99 2.34 4.87
N VAL A 7 -3.24 1.89 4.86
CA VAL A 7 -3.99 1.59 6.09
C VAL A 7 -4.80 0.30 5.94
N HIS A 8 -4.54 -0.68 6.81
CA HIS A 8 -5.28 -1.93 6.85
C HIS A 8 -6.46 -1.86 7.81
N ILE A 9 -7.63 -2.28 7.35
CA ILE A 9 -8.82 -2.44 8.20
C ILE A 9 -9.47 -3.79 8.03
N LEU A 10 -10.09 -4.26 9.10
CA LEU A 10 -10.88 -5.48 9.16
C LEU A 10 -12.26 -5.18 9.75
N SER A 11 -13.27 -5.91 9.32
CA SER A 11 -14.59 -5.77 9.91
C SER A 11 -14.61 -6.19 11.40
N PRO A 12 -15.47 -5.59 12.21
CA PRO A 12 -15.62 -6.00 13.61
C PRO A 12 -15.89 -7.49 13.78
N ASP A 13 -16.68 -8.08 12.87
CA ASP A 13 -16.99 -9.52 12.89
C ASP A 13 -15.76 -10.37 12.59
N PHE A 14 -14.95 -9.95 11.61
CA PHE A 14 -13.70 -10.65 11.31
C PHE A 14 -12.73 -10.61 12.50
N ILE A 15 -12.62 -9.46 13.18
CA ILE A 15 -11.75 -9.31 14.36
C ILE A 15 -12.26 -10.13 15.53
N ARG A 16 -13.58 -10.16 15.75
CA ARG A 16 -14.18 -11.00 16.81
C ARG A 16 -13.82 -12.46 16.65
N ASP A 17 -13.85 -12.97 15.42
CA ASP A 17 -13.60 -14.38 15.10
C ASP A 17 -12.18 -14.61 14.56
N ILE A 18 -11.22 -13.74 14.94
CA ILE A 18 -9.87 -13.66 14.36
C ILE A 18 -9.11 -15.00 14.34
N LYS A 19 -9.25 -15.83 15.39
CA LYS A 19 -8.56 -17.12 15.45
C LYS A 19 -9.06 -18.08 14.38
N THR A 20 -10.36 -18.13 14.16
CA THR A 20 -10.97 -18.94 13.09
C THR A 20 -10.59 -18.40 11.72
N ASN A 21 -10.57 -17.07 11.56
CA ASN A 21 -10.23 -16.44 10.31
C ASN A 21 -8.74 -16.60 9.93
N MET A 22 -7.84 -16.66 10.93
CA MET A 22 -6.42 -17.00 10.69
C MET A 22 -6.24 -18.39 10.06
N GLU A 23 -7.10 -19.36 10.37
CA GLU A 23 -6.99 -20.71 9.79
C GLU A 23 -7.44 -20.77 8.32
N ARG A 24 -8.08 -19.72 7.80
CA ARG A 24 -8.53 -19.64 6.41
C ARG A 24 -7.42 -19.27 5.44
N ASP A 25 -6.38 -18.57 5.92
CA ASP A 25 -5.27 -18.13 5.08
C ASP A 25 -3.93 -18.25 5.82
N ALA A 26 -3.03 -19.06 5.25
CA ALA A 26 -1.74 -19.37 5.87
C ALA A 26 -0.81 -18.14 5.97
N HIS A 27 -0.88 -17.21 5.03
CA HIS A 27 -0.06 -16.01 5.05
C HIS A 27 -0.58 -15.02 6.09
N PHE A 28 -1.89 -14.81 6.15
CA PHE A 28 -2.51 -14.00 7.18
C PHE A 28 -2.18 -14.52 8.59
N LYS A 29 -2.25 -15.86 8.78
CA LYS A 29 -1.83 -16.50 10.01
C LYS A 29 -0.35 -16.27 10.31
N LEU A 30 0.53 -16.44 9.32
CA LEU A 30 1.98 -16.20 9.49
C LEU A 30 2.29 -14.80 10.01
N LEU A 31 1.57 -13.78 9.54
CA LEU A 31 1.76 -12.39 9.94
C LEU A 31 1.18 -12.08 11.32
N HIS A 32 0.06 -12.69 11.68
CA HIS A 32 -0.78 -12.24 12.79
C HIS A 32 -0.92 -13.21 13.97
N ASP A 33 -0.41 -14.46 13.86
CA ASP A 33 -0.41 -15.40 14.99
C ASP A 33 0.67 -15.05 16.02
N THR A 34 0.53 -13.87 16.59
CA THR A 34 1.46 -13.30 17.58
C THR A 34 0.70 -12.45 18.59
N PRO A 35 1.12 -12.46 19.89
CA PRO A 35 0.52 -11.57 20.89
C PRO A 35 0.67 -10.06 20.59
N LYS A 36 1.50 -9.70 19.63
CA LYS A 36 1.73 -8.30 19.20
C LYS A 36 0.87 -7.89 18.03
N ALA A 37 0.09 -8.80 17.44
CA ALA A 37 -0.80 -8.48 16.34
C ALA A 37 -1.77 -7.36 16.72
N LYS A 38 -1.98 -6.45 15.80
CA LYS A 38 -2.92 -5.35 15.94
C LYS A 38 -3.89 -5.41 14.79
N PHE A 39 -5.13 -5.10 15.09
CA PHE A 39 -6.20 -5.02 14.11
C PHE A 39 -6.95 -3.70 14.32
N ALA A 40 -7.52 -3.17 13.27
CA ALA A 40 -8.28 -1.93 13.31
C ALA A 40 -9.56 -2.03 12.49
N THR A 41 -10.60 -1.42 12.98
CA THR A 41 -11.83 -1.13 12.25
C THR A 41 -11.74 0.24 11.58
N ALA A 42 -12.73 0.60 10.77
CA ALA A 42 -12.85 1.94 10.19
C ALA A 42 -12.92 3.03 11.29
N GLU A 43 -13.63 2.77 12.38
CA GLU A 43 -13.78 3.68 13.50
C GLU A 43 -12.44 3.89 14.24
N ASP A 44 -11.62 2.86 14.39
CA ASP A 44 -10.27 2.99 14.97
C ASP A 44 -9.37 3.87 14.09
N VAL A 45 -9.51 3.75 12.76
CA VAL A 45 -8.78 4.62 11.82
C VAL A 45 -9.24 6.06 11.93
N LEU A 46 -10.55 6.34 11.98
CA LEU A 46 -11.08 7.69 12.18
C LEU A 46 -10.52 8.32 13.46
N ASP A 47 -10.54 7.59 14.56
CA ASP A 47 -9.97 8.01 15.83
C ASP A 47 -8.48 8.36 15.71
N ASN A 48 -7.71 7.54 14.98
CA ASN A 48 -6.29 7.80 14.73
C ASN A 48 -6.09 9.02 13.82
N MET A 49 -6.91 9.19 12.80
CA MET A 49 -6.90 10.36 11.90
C MET A 49 -7.14 11.66 12.67
N GLU A 50 -8.13 11.69 13.56
CA GLU A 50 -8.39 12.88 14.42
C GLU A 50 -7.19 13.21 15.32
N LYS A 51 -6.56 12.20 15.91
CA LYS A 51 -5.40 12.37 16.80
C LYS A 51 -4.14 12.83 16.06
N THR A 52 -4.04 12.52 14.76
CA THR A 52 -2.83 12.75 13.95
C THR A 52 -3.01 13.85 12.91
N GLY A 53 -4.21 14.37 12.74
CA GLY A 53 -4.53 15.40 11.76
C GLY A 53 -4.45 14.89 10.31
N VAL A 54 -4.70 13.60 10.08
CA VAL A 54 -4.86 13.03 8.73
C VAL A 54 -6.25 13.32 8.23
N ASP A 55 -6.38 13.88 7.03
CA ASP A 55 -7.65 14.26 6.43
C ASP A 55 -8.32 13.06 5.74
N LYS A 56 -7.55 12.29 4.97
CA LYS A 56 -8.03 11.10 4.26
C LYS A 56 -7.07 9.92 4.45
N SER A 57 -7.61 8.70 4.41
CA SER A 57 -6.82 7.47 4.38
C SER A 57 -7.25 6.57 3.23
N VAL A 58 -6.27 5.96 2.55
CA VAL A 58 -6.51 4.84 1.65
C VAL A 58 -6.61 3.59 2.50
N VAL A 59 -7.76 2.91 2.43
CA VAL A 59 -8.08 1.75 3.28
C VAL A 59 -8.31 0.50 2.46
N PHE A 60 -7.79 -0.62 2.94
CA PHE A 60 -7.90 -1.93 2.31
C PHE A 60 -7.77 -3.06 3.34
N GLY A 61 -8.13 -4.28 2.92
CA GLY A 61 -7.94 -5.49 3.70
C GLY A 61 -6.50 -6.01 3.65
N PHE A 62 -6.30 -7.25 4.04
CA PHE A 62 -5.02 -7.96 3.86
C PHE A 62 -5.09 -8.86 2.63
N SER A 63 -4.02 -8.90 1.84
CA SER A 63 -3.87 -9.85 0.73
C SER A 63 -4.06 -11.29 1.22
N CYS A 64 -4.88 -12.04 0.49
CA CYS A 64 -5.14 -13.45 0.75
C CYS A 64 -5.31 -14.22 -0.56
N LEU A 65 -5.11 -15.53 -0.50
CA LEU A 65 -5.22 -16.41 -1.67
C LEU A 65 -6.66 -16.77 -2.00
N ASP A 66 -7.54 -16.78 -1.01
CA ASP A 66 -8.97 -17.12 -1.16
C ASP A 66 -9.77 -15.91 -1.63
N LEU A 67 -10.34 -15.98 -2.84
CA LEU A 67 -11.16 -14.89 -3.39
C LEU A 67 -12.44 -14.64 -2.57
N GLY A 68 -12.99 -15.65 -1.91
CA GLY A 68 -14.16 -15.48 -1.03
C GLY A 68 -13.80 -14.61 0.17
N MET A 69 -12.67 -14.86 0.80
CA MET A 69 -12.14 -14.02 1.89
C MET A 69 -11.83 -12.60 1.42
N ALA A 70 -11.25 -12.45 0.21
CA ALA A 70 -11.01 -11.14 -0.40
C ALA A 70 -12.33 -10.36 -0.61
N ARG A 71 -13.38 -11.03 -1.08
CA ARG A 71 -14.71 -10.43 -1.26
C ARG A 71 -15.32 -9.96 0.06
N GLU A 72 -15.24 -10.74 1.11
CA GLU A 72 -15.69 -10.34 2.45
C GLU A 72 -14.98 -9.05 2.92
N ALA A 73 -13.67 -8.97 2.70
CA ALA A 73 -12.89 -7.77 3.01
C ALA A 73 -13.32 -6.58 2.14
N ASN A 74 -13.45 -6.79 0.82
CA ASN A 74 -13.87 -5.74 -0.12
C ASN A 74 -15.28 -5.22 0.21
N ASP A 75 -16.20 -6.08 0.63
CA ASP A 75 -17.56 -5.67 1.06
C ASP A 75 -17.49 -4.70 2.25
N TYR A 76 -16.62 -4.98 3.22
CA TYR A 76 -16.41 -4.08 4.34
C TYR A 76 -15.77 -2.74 3.91
N ILE A 77 -14.81 -2.76 2.98
CA ILE A 77 -14.22 -1.53 2.42
C ILE A 77 -15.28 -0.71 1.67
N ILE A 78 -16.12 -1.35 0.86
CA ILE A 78 -17.23 -0.71 0.13
C ILE A 78 -18.21 -0.03 1.11
N GLU A 79 -18.59 -0.74 2.16
CA GLU A 79 -19.46 -0.18 3.20
C GLU A 79 -18.79 1.02 3.88
N THR A 80 -17.51 0.90 4.23
CA THR A 80 -16.71 1.95 4.87
C THR A 80 -16.65 3.22 4.03
N VAL A 81 -16.34 3.13 2.74
CA VAL A 81 -16.25 4.33 1.89
C VAL A 81 -17.62 4.95 1.62
N ARG A 82 -18.69 4.16 1.57
CA ARG A 82 -20.06 4.68 1.47
C ARG A 82 -20.47 5.45 2.72
N ARG A 83 -20.05 4.98 3.89
CA ARG A 83 -20.39 5.61 5.19
C ARG A 83 -19.57 6.87 5.44
N TYR A 84 -18.32 6.90 4.98
CA TYR A 84 -17.37 7.99 5.24
C TYR A 84 -16.65 8.46 3.96
N PRO A 85 -17.40 8.95 2.94
CA PRO A 85 -16.85 9.24 1.61
C PRO A 85 -15.80 10.37 1.60
N ASP A 86 -15.88 11.29 2.58
CA ASP A 86 -14.92 12.38 2.70
C ASP A 86 -13.64 12.01 3.44
N ARG A 87 -13.60 10.82 4.07
CA ARG A 87 -12.49 10.39 4.91
C ARG A 87 -11.72 9.23 4.31
N PHE A 88 -12.36 8.37 3.54
CA PHE A 88 -11.73 7.15 3.03
C PHE A 88 -11.73 7.07 1.50
N ILE A 89 -10.61 6.55 0.99
CA ILE A 89 -10.45 6.08 -0.38
C ILE A 89 -10.28 4.56 -0.27
N GLY A 90 -11.19 3.78 -0.85
CA GLY A 90 -11.13 2.32 -0.75
C GLY A 90 -10.32 1.70 -1.87
N PHE A 91 -9.43 0.77 -1.53
CA PHE A 91 -8.76 -0.11 -2.47
C PHE A 91 -9.29 -1.54 -2.30
N ALA A 92 -9.45 -2.24 -3.43
CA ALA A 92 -9.82 -3.66 -3.44
C ALA A 92 -8.60 -4.53 -3.17
N ILE A 93 -8.81 -5.70 -2.60
CA ILE A 93 -7.83 -6.79 -2.61
C ILE A 93 -8.34 -7.94 -3.45
N VAL A 94 -7.47 -8.53 -4.25
CA VAL A 94 -7.77 -9.75 -5.03
C VAL A 94 -6.51 -10.59 -5.19
N PRO A 95 -6.61 -11.92 -5.29
CA PRO A 95 -5.51 -12.73 -5.79
C PRO A 95 -5.42 -12.54 -7.34
N PRO A 96 -4.31 -12.01 -7.89
CA PRO A 96 -4.22 -11.63 -9.31
C PRO A 96 -4.44 -12.77 -10.30
N ARG A 97 -4.19 -14.01 -9.88
CA ARG A 97 -4.30 -15.22 -10.73
C ARG A 97 -5.62 -15.96 -10.59
N ASP A 98 -6.51 -15.51 -9.69
CA ASP A 98 -7.81 -16.16 -9.52
C ASP A 98 -8.70 -15.93 -10.75
N PRO A 99 -9.39 -16.96 -11.26
CA PRO A 99 -10.30 -16.81 -12.40
C PRO A 99 -11.43 -15.79 -12.18
N GLY A 100 -11.84 -15.54 -10.95
CA GLY A 100 -12.87 -14.58 -10.58
C GLY A 100 -12.35 -13.16 -10.30
N MET A 101 -11.05 -12.92 -10.39
CA MET A 101 -10.40 -11.63 -10.13
C MET A 101 -11.03 -10.49 -10.95
N GLU A 102 -11.25 -10.71 -12.24
CA GLU A 102 -11.80 -9.70 -13.15
C GLU A 102 -13.19 -9.24 -12.72
N GLN A 103 -14.09 -10.19 -12.45
CA GLN A 103 -15.46 -9.88 -12.01
C GLN A 103 -15.44 -9.12 -10.67
N GLU A 104 -14.54 -9.49 -9.78
CA GLU A 104 -14.43 -8.83 -8.48
C GLU A 104 -13.90 -7.40 -8.59
N LEU A 105 -12.87 -7.13 -9.40
CA LEU A 105 -12.36 -5.78 -9.60
C LEU A 105 -13.41 -4.87 -10.27
N ILE A 106 -14.13 -5.37 -11.28
CA ILE A 106 -15.23 -4.63 -11.91
C ILE A 106 -16.30 -4.29 -10.86
N ARG A 107 -16.73 -5.27 -10.05
CA ARG A 107 -17.70 -5.07 -8.97
C ARG A 107 -17.22 -3.99 -7.98
N CYS A 108 -15.97 -4.05 -7.58
CA CYS A 108 -15.37 -3.06 -6.67
C CYS A 108 -15.36 -1.66 -7.29
N ARG A 109 -15.01 -1.54 -8.57
CA ARG A 109 -15.03 -0.27 -9.31
C ARG A 109 -16.43 0.34 -9.35
N GLU A 110 -17.44 -0.46 -9.70
CA GLU A 110 -18.84 -0.05 -9.74
C GLU A 110 -19.37 0.35 -8.37
N ALA A 111 -18.88 -0.29 -7.32
CA ALA A 111 -19.20 0.03 -5.93
C ALA A 111 -18.47 1.28 -5.39
N GLY A 112 -17.54 1.88 -6.16
CA GLY A 112 -16.89 3.15 -5.86
C GLY A 112 -15.46 3.05 -5.31
N LEU A 113 -14.86 1.87 -5.28
CA LEU A 113 -13.44 1.74 -4.93
C LEU A 113 -12.57 2.40 -6.01
N LYS A 114 -11.35 2.81 -5.64
CA LYS A 114 -10.49 3.69 -6.44
C LYS A 114 -9.10 3.12 -6.75
N GLY A 115 -8.87 1.87 -6.44
CA GLY A 115 -7.58 1.21 -6.68
C GLY A 115 -7.58 -0.22 -6.18
N VAL A 116 -6.43 -0.85 -6.24
CA VAL A 116 -6.23 -2.24 -5.80
C VAL A 116 -4.94 -2.37 -4.99
N GLY A 117 -4.98 -3.13 -3.92
CA GLY A 117 -3.84 -3.39 -3.02
C GLY A 117 -4.18 -3.11 -1.55
N GLU A 118 -3.26 -3.39 -0.68
CA GLU A 118 -1.89 -3.83 -0.94
C GLU A 118 -1.89 -5.28 -1.46
N ILE A 119 -1.31 -5.50 -2.62
CA ILE A 119 -1.06 -6.85 -3.11
C ILE A 119 0.28 -7.32 -2.54
N ILE A 120 0.26 -8.43 -1.80
CA ILE A 120 1.46 -9.06 -1.23
C ILE A 120 1.80 -10.30 -2.08
N PRO A 121 2.83 -10.26 -2.95
CA PRO A 121 3.10 -11.33 -3.91
C PRO A 121 3.28 -12.71 -3.27
N SER A 122 3.89 -12.78 -2.08
CA SER A 122 4.04 -14.04 -1.34
C SER A 122 2.73 -14.58 -0.78
N ALA A 123 1.78 -13.70 -0.42
CA ALA A 123 0.45 -14.10 0.06
C ALA A 123 -0.40 -14.70 -1.06
N VAL A 124 -0.29 -14.13 -2.25
CA VAL A 124 -1.09 -14.55 -3.42
C VAL A 124 -0.33 -15.48 -4.37
N HIS A 125 0.82 -16.00 -3.96
CA HIS A 125 1.66 -16.94 -4.70
C HIS A 125 1.93 -16.50 -6.15
N THR A 126 2.25 -15.22 -6.34
CA THR A 126 2.41 -14.61 -7.66
C THR A 126 3.81 -14.03 -7.81
N ASP A 127 4.48 -14.33 -8.91
CA ASP A 127 5.68 -13.63 -9.33
C ASP A 127 5.26 -12.43 -10.20
N ILE A 128 5.41 -11.24 -9.67
CA ILE A 128 4.97 -10.02 -10.36
C ILE A 128 5.89 -9.61 -11.49
N SER A 129 7.12 -10.11 -11.55
CA SER A 129 8.02 -9.88 -12.68
C SER A 129 7.65 -10.73 -13.91
N ASP A 130 6.79 -11.74 -13.73
CA ASP A 130 6.29 -12.64 -14.76
C ASP A 130 4.96 -12.15 -15.33
N GLN A 131 4.98 -11.64 -16.54
CA GLN A 131 3.78 -11.12 -17.24
C GLN A 131 2.73 -12.20 -17.52
N ASP A 132 3.10 -13.47 -17.64
CA ASP A 132 2.13 -14.55 -17.79
C ASP A 132 1.26 -14.71 -16.52
N GLN A 133 1.78 -14.27 -15.36
CA GLN A 133 1.06 -14.31 -14.10
C GLN A 133 0.24 -13.04 -13.80
N VAL A 134 0.70 -11.88 -14.25
CA VAL A 134 0.10 -10.58 -13.85
C VAL A 134 -0.48 -9.77 -14.99
N GLY A 135 -0.16 -10.09 -16.27
CA GLY A 135 -0.54 -9.26 -17.41
C GLY A 135 -2.05 -9.05 -17.55
N ARG A 136 -2.88 -10.07 -17.26
CA ARG A 136 -4.33 -9.91 -17.25
C ARG A 136 -4.82 -8.97 -16.13
N PHE A 137 -4.21 -9.07 -14.97
CA PHE A 137 -4.53 -8.24 -13.82
C PHE A 137 -4.13 -6.77 -14.07
N THR A 138 -2.91 -6.52 -14.57
CA THR A 138 -2.42 -5.17 -14.82
C THR A 138 -3.17 -4.48 -15.95
N ALA A 139 -3.50 -5.21 -17.04
CA ALA A 139 -4.32 -4.69 -18.13
C ALA A 139 -5.71 -4.26 -17.64
N LEU A 140 -6.35 -5.05 -16.77
CA LEU A 140 -7.63 -4.69 -16.20
C LEU A 140 -7.51 -3.48 -15.25
N CYS A 141 -6.45 -3.39 -14.46
CA CYS A 141 -6.22 -2.24 -13.59
C CYS A 141 -6.06 -0.94 -14.41
N GLU A 142 -5.39 -1.00 -15.55
CA GLU A 142 -5.28 0.12 -16.49
C GLU A 142 -6.67 0.50 -17.05
N GLU A 143 -7.44 -0.47 -17.57
CA GLU A 143 -8.79 -0.25 -18.09
C GLU A 143 -9.74 0.38 -17.06
N LEU A 144 -9.66 -0.06 -15.81
CA LEU A 144 -10.48 0.46 -14.70
C LEU A 144 -9.94 1.77 -14.11
N ASP A 145 -8.81 2.28 -14.57
CA ASP A 145 -8.08 3.41 -13.97
C ASP A 145 -7.80 3.16 -12.47
N PHE A 146 -7.38 1.95 -12.14
CA PHE A 146 -7.02 1.55 -10.79
C PHE A 146 -5.51 1.63 -10.58
N PRO A 147 -5.01 2.55 -9.74
CA PRO A 147 -3.65 2.45 -9.24
C PRO A 147 -3.45 1.15 -8.46
N ILE A 148 -2.24 0.63 -8.55
CA ILE A 148 -1.84 -0.63 -7.90
C ILE A 148 -0.91 -0.30 -6.74
N LEU A 149 -1.30 -0.65 -5.51
CA LEU A 149 -0.41 -0.65 -4.35
C LEU A 149 0.17 -2.06 -4.18
N MET A 150 1.49 -2.14 -4.28
CA MET A 150 2.23 -3.41 -4.30
C MET A 150 3.22 -3.47 -3.15
N HIS A 151 3.14 -4.54 -2.35
CA HIS A 151 4.10 -4.82 -1.31
C HIS A 151 5.50 -5.07 -1.88
N THR A 152 6.51 -4.51 -1.24
CA THR A 152 7.93 -4.79 -1.53
C THR A 152 8.72 -5.07 -0.26
N ASN A 153 9.88 -5.71 -0.42
CA ASN A 153 10.76 -6.02 0.70
C ASN A 153 12.18 -5.56 0.42
N GLU A 154 12.89 -5.15 1.46
CA GLU A 154 14.35 -5.09 1.44
C GLU A 154 14.91 -6.52 1.42
N LEU A 155 15.84 -6.82 0.51
CA LEU A 155 16.39 -8.18 0.34
C LEU A 155 17.51 -8.51 1.33
N VAL A 156 18.00 -7.51 2.06
CA VAL A 156 19.07 -7.62 3.06
C VAL A 156 18.54 -7.31 4.46
N GLY A 157 19.34 -7.51 5.49
CA GLY A 157 18.96 -7.25 6.87
C GLY A 157 18.39 -8.48 7.59
N HIS A 158 17.83 -8.27 8.78
CA HIS A 158 17.30 -9.36 9.59
C HIS A 158 16.01 -9.93 9.01
N TYR A 159 15.73 -11.19 9.33
CA TYR A 159 14.48 -11.84 8.99
C TYR A 159 13.34 -11.41 9.94
N TYR A 160 12.16 -11.31 9.37
CA TYR A 160 10.89 -11.17 10.09
C TYR A 160 9.78 -11.99 9.39
N PRO A 161 8.73 -12.43 10.10
CA PRO A 161 7.62 -13.13 9.47
C PRO A 161 7.00 -12.30 8.34
N GLY A 162 6.76 -12.92 7.18
CA GLY A 162 6.24 -12.21 6.01
C GLY A 162 7.29 -11.58 5.10
N LYS A 163 8.58 -11.52 5.50
CA LYS A 163 9.64 -11.04 4.62
C LYS A 163 9.76 -11.93 3.39
N GLY A 164 9.27 -11.41 2.27
CA GLY A 164 9.27 -12.06 0.97
C GLY A 164 10.55 -11.81 0.18
N LYS A 165 10.51 -12.21 -1.11
CA LYS A 165 11.61 -12.02 -2.07
C LYS A 165 11.34 -10.90 -3.07
N MET A 166 10.28 -10.14 -2.86
CA MET A 166 9.89 -9.03 -3.71
C MET A 166 10.79 -7.81 -3.45
N GLY A 167 11.91 -7.76 -4.13
CA GLY A 167 12.91 -6.70 -4.00
C GLY A 167 12.86 -5.67 -5.13
N PRO A 168 13.84 -4.76 -5.17
CA PRO A 168 13.87 -3.69 -6.17
C PRO A 168 13.97 -4.21 -7.61
N GLU A 169 14.58 -5.37 -7.85
CA GLU A 169 14.67 -5.98 -9.19
C GLU A 169 13.30 -6.38 -9.73
N GLN A 170 12.50 -7.11 -8.94
CA GLN A 170 11.15 -7.53 -9.32
C GLN A 170 10.21 -6.32 -9.44
N ALA A 171 10.35 -5.33 -8.54
CA ALA A 171 9.58 -4.09 -8.59
C ALA A 171 9.89 -3.30 -9.87
N TYR A 172 11.17 -3.16 -10.22
CA TYR A 172 11.60 -2.52 -11.46
C TYR A 172 11.03 -3.25 -12.68
N GLN A 173 11.18 -4.58 -12.75
CA GLN A 173 10.66 -5.37 -13.87
C GLN A 173 9.14 -5.25 -14.00
N PHE A 174 8.41 -5.28 -12.88
CA PHE A 174 6.96 -5.06 -12.87
C PHE A 174 6.61 -3.69 -13.46
N ALA A 175 7.28 -2.63 -13.03
CA ALA A 175 7.01 -1.28 -13.50
C ALA A 175 7.32 -1.11 -15.00
N VAL A 176 8.44 -1.63 -15.47
CA VAL A 176 8.86 -1.53 -16.89
C VAL A 176 7.92 -2.32 -17.81
N ASN A 177 7.42 -3.46 -17.33
CA ASN A 177 6.46 -4.28 -18.08
C ASN A 177 5.05 -3.65 -18.12
N ASN A 178 4.74 -2.70 -17.21
CA ASN A 178 3.41 -2.10 -17.07
C ASN A 178 3.49 -0.56 -17.03
N PRO A 179 3.98 0.09 -18.12
CA PRO A 179 4.34 1.51 -18.13
C PRO A 179 3.14 2.46 -18.05
N ASP A 180 1.93 1.97 -18.31
CA ASP A 180 0.69 2.75 -18.32
C ASP A 180 -0.10 2.61 -17.01
N ASN A 181 0.30 1.68 -16.13
CA ASN A 181 -0.28 1.55 -14.79
C ASN A 181 0.29 2.59 -13.83
N ARG A 182 -0.57 3.19 -13.01
CA ARG A 182 -0.12 3.98 -11.84
C ARG A 182 0.23 3.04 -10.70
N ILE A 183 1.46 3.08 -10.21
CA ILE A 183 1.99 2.12 -9.24
C ILE A 183 2.48 2.83 -7.99
N ILE A 184 2.12 2.32 -6.82
CA ILE A 184 2.74 2.64 -5.54
C ILE A 184 3.46 1.37 -5.06
N PHE A 185 4.78 1.45 -4.87
CA PHE A 185 5.50 0.40 -4.17
C PHE A 185 5.59 0.73 -2.68
N ALA A 186 5.05 -0.14 -1.86
CA ALA A 186 5.09 -0.02 -0.41
C ALA A 186 6.52 -0.17 0.15
N HIS A 187 6.75 0.35 1.36
CA HIS A 187 8.00 0.14 2.11
C HIS A 187 9.25 0.62 1.35
N TRP A 188 9.20 1.84 0.81
CA TRP A 188 10.30 2.40 0.01
C TRP A 188 10.65 1.57 -1.24
N GLY A 189 9.68 0.87 -1.82
CA GLY A 189 9.95 0.04 -3.00
C GLY A 189 11.06 -1.00 -2.79
N GLY A 190 11.29 -1.44 -1.53
CA GLY A 190 12.42 -2.29 -1.20
C GLY A 190 13.80 -1.66 -1.44
N GLY A 191 13.85 -0.34 -1.62
CA GLY A 191 15.07 0.42 -1.95
C GLY A 191 15.17 0.86 -3.42
N LEU A 192 14.15 0.58 -4.23
CA LEU A 192 14.13 0.96 -5.65
C LEU A 192 14.33 2.47 -5.91
N PRO A 193 13.77 3.42 -5.11
CA PRO A 193 13.92 4.86 -5.38
C PRO A 193 15.38 5.33 -5.44
N PHE A 194 16.30 4.64 -4.77
CA PHE A 194 17.72 5.02 -4.81
C PHE A 194 18.40 4.66 -6.13
N TYR A 195 17.83 3.75 -6.90
CA TYR A 195 18.29 3.44 -8.26
C TYR A 195 17.83 4.49 -9.28
N GLU A 196 16.90 5.38 -8.95
CA GLU A 196 16.52 6.50 -9.83
C GLU A 196 17.63 7.58 -9.96
N LEU A 197 18.75 7.42 -9.25
CA LEU A 197 19.99 8.13 -9.58
C LEU A 197 20.58 7.70 -10.95
N MET A 198 20.15 6.57 -11.48
CA MET A 198 20.45 6.15 -12.85
C MET A 198 19.43 6.83 -13.79
N PRO A 199 19.86 7.68 -14.75
CA PRO A 199 18.93 8.48 -15.56
C PRO A 199 17.91 7.64 -16.34
N GLU A 200 18.31 6.48 -16.84
CA GLU A 200 17.44 5.55 -17.57
C GLU A 200 16.33 4.95 -16.69
N LEU A 201 16.61 4.71 -15.41
CA LEU A 201 15.58 4.21 -14.47
C LEU A 201 14.59 5.31 -14.11
N ARG A 202 15.05 6.54 -13.94
CA ARG A 202 14.18 7.67 -13.64
C ARG A 202 13.09 7.85 -14.73
N GLU A 203 13.45 7.72 -15.99
CA GLU A 203 12.48 7.81 -17.08
C GLU A 203 11.54 6.60 -17.09
N SER A 204 12.08 5.41 -16.93
CA SER A 204 11.30 4.17 -16.92
C SER A 204 10.31 4.09 -15.75
N LEU A 205 10.62 4.75 -14.63
CA LEU A 205 9.82 4.73 -13.41
C LEU A 205 8.98 6.02 -13.20
N ARG A 206 8.78 6.86 -14.23
CA ARG A 206 8.05 8.14 -14.11
C ARG A 206 6.64 8.01 -13.54
N HIS A 207 5.99 6.86 -13.73
CA HIS A 207 4.63 6.53 -13.27
C HIS A 207 4.58 5.84 -11.90
N VAL A 208 5.75 5.62 -11.27
CA VAL A 208 5.91 4.92 -10.00
C VAL A 208 6.02 5.91 -8.86
N TYR A 209 5.34 5.61 -7.76
CA TYR A 209 5.43 6.28 -6.47
C TYR A 209 5.83 5.28 -5.39
N TYR A 210 6.25 5.78 -4.23
CA TYR A 210 6.75 4.96 -3.12
C TYR A 210 6.08 5.40 -1.83
N ASP A 211 5.54 4.48 -1.06
CA ASP A 211 5.13 4.83 0.28
C ASP A 211 6.22 4.54 1.32
N ILE A 212 6.06 5.11 2.50
CA ILE A 212 7.01 5.00 3.60
C ILE A 212 6.54 4.04 4.70
N ALA A 213 5.57 3.16 4.38
CA ALA A 213 5.03 2.21 5.34
C ALA A 213 6.15 1.44 6.04
N ALA A 214 6.00 1.25 7.35
CA ALA A 214 6.98 0.62 8.23
C ALA A 214 8.39 1.24 8.26
N SER A 215 8.64 2.41 7.63
CA SER A 215 9.96 3.07 7.58
C SER A 215 10.68 3.13 8.94
N PRO A 216 10.00 3.45 10.08
CA PRO A 216 10.62 3.46 11.40
C PRO A 216 11.25 2.14 11.86
N PHE A 217 10.92 1.03 11.22
CA PHE A 217 11.51 -0.29 11.49
C PHE A 217 12.60 -0.67 10.49
N LEU A 218 12.59 -0.06 9.31
CA LEU A 218 13.42 -0.45 8.17
C LEU A 218 14.65 0.43 8.02
N PHE A 219 14.50 1.74 8.21
CA PHE A 219 15.54 2.71 7.89
C PHE A 219 15.74 3.73 9.01
N ARG A 220 16.92 4.35 9.03
CA ARG A 220 17.16 5.54 9.83
C ARG A 220 16.47 6.76 9.18
N PRO A 221 16.16 7.83 9.94
CA PRO A 221 15.52 9.03 9.38
C PRO A 221 16.26 9.67 8.20
N GLN A 222 17.57 9.44 8.04
CA GLN A 222 18.36 9.92 6.91
C GLN A 222 17.92 9.34 5.55
N VAL A 223 17.04 8.33 5.54
CA VAL A 223 16.44 7.80 4.30
C VAL A 223 15.69 8.89 3.52
N TYR A 224 15.05 9.83 4.21
CA TYR A 224 14.36 10.97 3.59
C TYR A 224 15.33 11.92 2.90
N GLU A 225 16.49 12.19 3.53
CA GLU A 225 17.54 13.02 2.94
C GLU A 225 18.20 12.33 1.74
N ALA A 226 18.35 11.01 1.81
CA ALA A 226 18.83 10.23 0.67
C ALA A 226 17.83 10.26 -0.50
N ALA A 227 16.52 10.16 -0.24
CA ALA A 227 15.47 10.31 -1.26
C ALA A 227 15.46 11.71 -1.89
N ARG A 228 15.71 12.76 -1.09
CA ARG A 228 15.89 14.13 -1.60
C ARG A 228 17.09 14.22 -2.53
N LEU A 229 18.23 13.66 -2.14
CA LEU A 229 19.42 13.64 -2.99
C LEU A 229 19.24 12.83 -4.25
N ALA A 230 18.45 11.74 -4.19
CA ALA A 230 18.06 10.96 -5.37
C ALA A 230 17.06 11.71 -6.27
N GLY A 231 16.49 12.83 -5.79
CA GLY A 231 15.53 13.64 -6.54
C GLY A 231 14.15 13.00 -6.69
N VAL A 232 13.75 12.13 -5.74
CA VAL A 232 12.51 11.35 -5.79
C VAL A 232 11.50 11.73 -4.71
N LEU A 233 11.76 12.79 -3.93
CA LEU A 233 10.91 13.17 -2.81
C LEU A 233 9.48 13.54 -3.22
N ASP A 234 9.29 14.02 -4.43
CA ASP A 234 8.00 14.33 -5.05
C ASP A 234 7.17 13.10 -5.41
N LYS A 235 7.77 11.91 -5.34
CA LYS A 235 7.14 10.60 -5.54
C LYS A 235 6.93 9.82 -4.23
N VAL A 236 7.35 10.38 -3.09
CA VAL A 236 7.23 9.75 -1.78
C VAL A 236 5.90 10.12 -1.14
N LEU A 237 5.16 9.12 -0.66
CA LEU A 237 3.84 9.25 -0.06
C LEU A 237 3.87 8.84 1.41
N LEU A 238 3.12 9.53 2.27
CA LEU A 238 2.85 9.04 3.61
C LEU A 238 2.04 7.76 3.53
N GLY A 239 2.59 6.66 4.00
CA GLY A 239 1.91 5.42 4.32
C GLY A 239 2.28 5.02 5.74
N SER A 240 1.31 4.81 6.60
CA SER A 240 1.61 4.50 8.00
C SER A 240 1.76 3.01 8.28
N ASP A 241 1.14 2.19 7.47
CA ASP A 241 0.95 0.76 7.77
C ASP A 241 0.10 0.56 9.05
N PHE A 242 -0.86 1.48 9.28
CA PHE A 242 -1.75 1.34 10.43
C PHE A 242 -2.61 0.07 10.29
N PRO A 243 -2.78 -0.73 11.34
CA PRO A 243 -2.54 -0.46 12.76
C PRO A 243 -1.13 -0.83 13.26
N LEU A 244 -0.20 -1.23 12.40
CA LEU A 244 1.17 -1.54 12.82
C LEU A 244 1.83 -0.32 13.46
N LEU A 245 1.78 0.82 12.76
CA LEU A 245 2.27 2.13 13.20
C LEU A 245 1.20 3.22 13.02
N SER A 246 1.24 4.24 13.86
CA SER A 246 0.44 5.46 13.68
C SER A 246 1.26 6.53 12.94
N PRO A 247 0.65 7.41 12.12
CA PRO A 247 1.29 8.58 11.52
C PRO A 247 2.10 9.43 12.52
N ALA A 248 1.69 9.47 13.78
CA ALA A 248 2.42 10.17 14.84
C ALA A 248 3.86 9.66 15.03
N ARG A 249 4.16 8.43 14.63
CA ARG A 249 5.52 7.88 14.71
C ARG A 249 6.44 8.54 13.69
N TYR A 250 5.92 8.81 12.49
CA TYR A 250 6.66 9.43 11.38
C TYR A 250 6.96 10.89 11.65
N TYR A 251 6.09 11.62 12.35
CA TYR A 251 6.33 13.00 12.76
C TYR A 251 7.60 13.13 13.64
N LYS A 252 7.81 12.14 14.52
CA LYS A 252 9.01 12.11 15.37
C LYS A 252 10.28 11.85 14.54
N GLU A 253 10.19 11.05 13.48
CA GLU A 253 11.32 10.82 12.60
C GLU A 253 11.69 12.08 11.83
N TRP A 254 10.70 12.77 11.27
CA TRP A 254 10.93 13.97 10.50
C TRP A 254 11.48 15.13 11.33
N ALA A 255 11.20 15.15 12.62
CA ALA A 255 11.84 16.10 13.54
C ALA A 255 13.36 15.89 13.66
N ALA A 256 13.85 14.70 13.30
CA ALA A 256 15.29 14.37 13.29
C ALA A 256 15.93 14.51 11.90
N THR A 257 15.22 15.07 10.91
CA THR A 257 15.70 15.31 9.55
C THR A 257 15.87 16.81 9.28
N ASN A 258 16.60 17.13 8.22
CA ASN A 258 16.73 18.50 7.68
C ASN A 258 15.74 18.77 6.53
N LEU A 259 14.60 18.06 6.48
CA LEU A 259 13.55 18.34 5.52
C LEU A 259 12.91 19.71 5.78
N THR A 260 12.69 20.48 4.71
CA THR A 260 11.91 21.71 4.78
C THR A 260 10.44 21.40 5.05
N GLU A 261 9.67 22.41 5.47
CA GLU A 261 8.21 22.22 5.65
C GLU A 261 7.48 21.92 4.31
N GLU A 262 7.98 22.47 3.20
CA GLU A 262 7.47 22.16 1.86
C GLU A 262 7.69 20.69 1.50
N GLU A 263 8.90 20.17 1.73
CA GLU A 263 9.22 18.75 1.51
C GLU A 263 8.35 17.82 2.38
N LYS A 264 8.17 18.18 3.64
CA LYS A 264 7.27 17.44 4.55
C LYS A 264 5.82 17.48 4.08
N ASN A 265 5.33 18.65 3.64
CA ASN A 265 3.96 18.79 3.12
C ASN A 265 3.77 17.99 1.83
N GLY A 266 4.79 17.90 0.97
CA GLY A 266 4.81 17.02 -0.19
C GLY A 266 4.52 15.57 0.22
N ILE A 267 5.33 15.01 1.14
CA ILE A 267 5.16 13.62 1.63
C ILE A 267 3.83 13.45 2.38
N TRP A 268 3.43 14.46 3.19
CA TRP A 268 2.21 14.43 3.99
C TRP A 268 0.93 14.23 3.17
N GLY A 269 0.91 14.74 1.94
CA GLY A 269 -0.29 14.62 1.17
C GLY A 269 -0.28 15.29 -0.19
N GLU A 270 0.50 16.33 -0.46
CA GLU A 270 0.47 17.02 -1.74
C GLU A 270 0.89 16.07 -2.89
N ASN A 271 1.84 15.17 -2.64
CA ASN A 271 2.22 14.12 -3.59
C ASN A 271 1.05 13.16 -3.84
N ALA A 272 0.33 12.76 -2.79
CA ALA A 272 -0.85 11.90 -2.90
C ALA A 272 -2.02 12.64 -3.60
N VAL A 273 -2.23 13.93 -3.32
CA VAL A 273 -3.21 14.76 -4.05
C VAL A 273 -2.94 14.72 -5.55
N ARG A 274 -1.67 14.90 -5.98
CA ARG A 274 -1.28 14.80 -7.39
C ARG A 274 -1.49 13.39 -7.95
N PHE A 275 -1.07 12.39 -7.20
CA PHE A 275 -1.19 10.99 -7.63
C PHE A 275 -2.64 10.55 -7.86
N PHE A 276 -3.55 10.94 -6.97
CA PHE A 276 -4.97 10.58 -7.05
C PHE A 276 -5.83 11.59 -7.83
N GLY A 277 -5.27 12.73 -8.26
CA GLY A 277 -6.03 13.78 -8.93
C GLY A 277 -7.11 14.40 -8.03
N LEU A 278 -6.81 14.59 -6.74
CA LEU A 278 -7.77 15.13 -5.75
C LEU A 278 -7.75 16.67 -5.67
N GLY A 279 -7.12 17.36 -6.58
CA GLY A 279 -7.03 18.81 -6.63
C GLY A 279 -8.15 19.43 -7.46
N ASP A 280 -8.84 20.36 -6.83
CA ASP A 280 -9.84 21.37 -7.23
C ASP A 280 -11.26 21.10 -6.82
#